data_d64dce65999a10a44aca92c9d67e4892
#
_entry.id   d64dce65999a10a44aca92c9d67e4892
#
_cell.length_a   1.000
_cell.length_b   1.000
_cell.length_c   1.000
_cell.angle_alpha   90.00
_cell.angle_beta   90.00
_cell.angle_gamma   90.00
#
_symmetry.space_group_name_H-M   'P 1'
#
loop_
_entity.id
_entity.type
_entity.pdbx_description
1 polymer ?
#
loop_
_entity_poly.entity_id
_entity_poly.type
_entity_poly.pdbx_seq_one_letter_code
_entity_poly.pdbx_strand_id
1 'polypeptide(L)'
;MAQVTHLAQANYFFFGWSGIKPDREIKAIGSITTKDEAVAALEASFVYAHKAIATITPENAFVAIKPIDGFSTRATITAFAAAHGNDHYGQMVEYLRMNGIVPPASAKK
;
A
#
# COMPACT_ATOMS: atom_id res chain seq x y z
N MET A 1 -1.32 -9.78 -11.20
CA MET A 1 0.11 -9.67 -10.79
C MET A 1 0.55 -8.22 -10.66
N ALA A 2 0.57 -7.47 -11.75
CA ALA A 2 1.05 -6.08 -11.74
C ALA A 2 0.36 -5.17 -10.71
N GLN A 3 -0.95 -5.29 -10.52
CA GLN A 3 -1.68 -4.56 -9.49
C GLN A 3 -1.20 -4.89 -8.06
N VAL A 4 -0.93 -6.15 -7.79
CA VAL A 4 -0.52 -6.64 -6.48
C VAL A 4 0.89 -6.15 -6.14
N THR A 5 1.84 -6.32 -7.06
CA THR A 5 3.21 -5.84 -6.88
C THR A 5 3.29 -4.32 -6.81
N HIS A 6 2.51 -3.61 -7.63
CA HIS A 6 2.43 -2.16 -7.60
C HIS A 6 1.92 -1.66 -6.25
N LEU A 7 0.86 -2.26 -5.70
CA LEU A 7 0.34 -1.87 -4.39
C LEU A 7 1.35 -2.12 -3.27
N ALA A 8 2.05 -3.27 -3.32
CA ALA A 8 3.11 -3.55 -2.35
C ALA A 8 4.24 -2.51 -2.42
N GLN A 9 4.71 -2.17 -3.62
CA GLN A 9 5.70 -1.11 -3.82
C GLN A 9 5.23 0.24 -3.28
N ALA A 10 3.99 0.62 -3.59
CA ALA A 10 3.40 1.88 -3.17
C ALA A 10 3.28 1.97 -1.64
N ASN A 11 2.89 0.89 -0.97
CA ASN A 11 2.85 0.84 0.48
C ASN A 11 4.22 1.13 1.10
N TYR A 12 5.28 0.47 0.63
CA TYR A 12 6.63 0.74 1.11
C TYR A 12 7.08 2.16 0.81
N PHE A 13 6.76 2.67 -0.36
CA PHE A 13 7.16 4.01 -0.78
C PHE A 13 6.45 5.10 0.05
N PHE A 14 5.14 5.08 0.11
CA PHE A 14 4.39 6.15 0.78
C PHE A 14 4.51 6.08 2.31
N PHE A 15 4.38 4.90 2.91
CA PHE A 15 4.54 4.76 4.36
C PHE A 15 5.99 4.94 4.82
N GLY A 16 6.96 4.85 3.92
CA GLY A 16 8.37 5.17 4.20
C GLY A 16 8.58 6.62 4.65
N TRP A 17 7.69 7.53 4.29
CA TRP A 17 7.73 8.93 4.72
C TRP A 17 7.27 9.14 6.18
N SER A 18 6.71 8.13 6.82
CA SER A 18 6.28 8.19 8.22
C SER A 18 7.44 8.12 9.24
N GLY A 19 8.65 7.80 8.78
CA GLY A 19 9.86 7.76 9.60
C GLY A 19 10.46 6.37 9.81
N ILE A 20 9.76 5.30 9.45
CA ILE A 20 10.30 3.92 9.45
C ILE A 20 10.81 3.59 8.05
N LYS A 21 12.10 3.27 7.94
CA LYS A 21 12.68 2.80 6.69
C LYS A 21 12.04 1.49 6.23
N PRO A 22 11.74 1.34 4.91
CA PRO A 22 11.38 0.03 4.35
C PRO A 22 12.43 -1.03 4.67
N ASP A 23 11.98 -2.21 5.03
CA ASP A 23 12.81 -3.36 5.38
C ASP A 23 13.22 -4.22 4.17
N ARG A 24 12.85 -3.78 2.96
CA ARG A 24 13.24 -4.43 1.72
C ARG A 24 13.36 -3.42 0.57
N GLU A 25 14.06 -3.84 -0.48
CA GLU A 25 14.23 -3.01 -1.66
C GLU A 25 12.95 -2.95 -2.49
N ILE A 26 12.40 -1.74 -2.65
CA ILE A 26 11.12 -1.51 -3.35
C ILE A 26 11.21 -1.95 -4.83
N LYS A 27 12.33 -1.68 -5.49
CA LYS A 27 12.51 -2.07 -6.90
C LYS A 27 12.46 -3.57 -7.11
N ALA A 28 12.98 -4.35 -6.16
CA ALA A 28 12.96 -5.82 -6.23
C ALA A 28 11.55 -6.41 -6.24
N ILE A 29 10.57 -5.72 -5.64
CA ILE A 29 9.17 -6.14 -5.66
C ILE A 29 8.60 -6.11 -7.09
N GLY A 30 9.01 -5.12 -7.88
CA GLY A 30 8.59 -5.01 -9.28
C GLY A 30 9.10 -6.13 -10.20
N SER A 31 10.14 -6.83 -9.76
CA SER A 31 10.74 -7.95 -10.50
C SER A 31 10.13 -9.32 -10.13
N ILE A 32 9.15 -9.37 -9.23
CA ILE A 32 8.47 -10.60 -8.82
C ILE A 32 7.64 -11.14 -10.00
N THR A 33 7.80 -12.42 -10.29
CA THR A 33 7.15 -13.09 -11.42
C THR A 33 6.12 -14.14 -11.01
N THR A 34 6.12 -14.58 -9.76
CA THR A 34 5.17 -15.58 -9.26
C THR A 34 4.06 -14.96 -8.42
N LYS A 35 2.87 -15.55 -8.49
CA LYS A 35 1.71 -15.09 -7.73
C LYS A 35 1.96 -15.18 -6.22
N ASP A 36 2.53 -16.28 -5.75
CA ASP A 36 2.75 -16.51 -4.32
C ASP A 36 3.71 -15.49 -3.73
N GLU A 37 4.80 -15.19 -4.44
CA GLU A 37 5.74 -14.15 -4.02
C GLU A 37 5.10 -12.75 -4.04
N ALA A 38 4.24 -12.48 -5.02
CA ALA A 38 3.54 -11.20 -5.11
C ALA A 38 2.56 -11.03 -3.92
N VAL A 39 1.80 -12.06 -3.59
CA VAL A 39 0.89 -12.05 -2.42
C VAL A 39 1.68 -11.89 -1.13
N ALA A 40 2.77 -12.66 -0.96
CA ALA A 40 3.63 -12.54 0.22
C ALA A 40 4.24 -11.14 0.37
N ALA A 41 4.66 -10.53 -0.74
CA ALA A 41 5.17 -9.15 -0.73
C ALA A 41 4.08 -8.14 -0.35
N LEU A 42 2.85 -8.32 -0.82
CA LEU A 42 1.73 -7.48 -0.45
C LEU A 42 1.39 -7.59 1.04
N GLU A 43 1.29 -8.80 1.56
CA GLU A 43 1.06 -9.04 2.99
C GLU A 43 2.15 -8.40 3.86
N ALA A 44 3.41 -8.59 3.51
CA ALA A 44 4.54 -7.96 4.21
C ALA A 44 4.47 -6.43 4.15
N SER A 45 4.01 -5.86 3.03
CA SER A 45 3.86 -4.41 2.89
C SER A 45 2.78 -3.84 3.82
N PHE A 46 1.70 -4.57 4.08
CA PHE A 46 0.69 -4.17 5.05
C PHE A 46 1.19 -4.27 6.49
N VAL A 47 1.95 -5.30 6.82
CA VAL A 47 2.61 -5.39 8.14
C VAL A 47 3.51 -4.17 8.37
N TYR A 48 4.30 -3.82 7.37
CA TYR A 48 5.13 -2.62 7.40
C TYR A 48 4.30 -1.33 7.55
N ALA A 49 3.22 -1.18 6.77
CA ALA A 49 2.34 -0.03 6.84
C ALA A 49 1.73 0.16 8.23
N HIS A 50 1.30 -0.91 8.88
CA HIS A 50 0.78 -0.87 10.25
C HIS A 50 1.83 -0.39 11.25
N LYS A 51 3.08 -0.86 11.15
CA LYS A 51 4.18 -0.38 11.98
C LYS A 51 4.45 1.10 11.75
N ALA A 52 4.43 1.54 10.50
CA ALA A 52 4.65 2.92 10.12
C ALA A 52 3.56 3.84 10.68
N ILE A 53 2.29 3.46 10.54
CA ILE A 53 1.16 4.22 11.08
C ILE A 53 1.23 4.33 12.60
N ALA A 54 1.65 3.27 13.28
CA ALA A 54 1.78 3.27 14.75
C ALA A 54 2.79 4.29 15.29
N THR A 55 3.67 4.82 14.44
CA THR A 55 4.62 5.89 14.83
C THR A 55 4.03 7.30 14.73
N ILE A 56 2.84 7.44 14.14
CA ILE A 56 2.21 8.74 13.96
C ILE A 56 1.46 9.09 15.23
N THR A 57 1.77 10.27 15.76
CA THR A 57 1.16 10.83 16.98
C THR A 57 0.58 12.19 16.67
N PRO A 58 -0.29 12.76 17.54
CA PRO A 58 -0.76 14.13 17.38
C PRO A 58 0.39 15.16 17.26
N GLU A 59 1.52 14.89 17.90
CA GLU A 59 2.67 15.79 17.91
C GLU A 59 3.45 15.76 16.59
N ASN A 60 3.47 14.65 15.86
CA ASN A 60 4.26 14.51 14.64
C ASN A 60 3.44 14.42 13.34
N ALA A 61 2.13 14.25 13.42
CA ALA A 61 1.26 14.03 12.26
C ALA A 61 1.36 15.17 11.22
N PHE A 62 1.46 16.39 11.68
CA PHE A 62 1.51 17.60 10.84
C PHE A 62 2.92 18.18 10.70
N VAL A 63 3.94 17.47 11.16
CA VAL A 63 5.33 17.84 10.91
C VAL A 63 5.59 17.78 9.40
N ALA A 64 6.22 18.82 8.86
CA ALA A 64 6.55 18.90 7.45
C ALA A 64 7.54 17.82 7.05
N ILE A 65 7.29 17.20 5.92
CA ILE A 65 8.22 16.32 5.22
C ILE A 65 8.70 17.04 3.95
N LYS A 66 9.74 16.50 3.31
CA LYS A 66 10.10 16.98 1.97
C LYS A 66 8.89 16.79 1.06
N PRO A 67 8.39 17.85 0.39
CA PRO A 67 7.22 17.74 -0.47
C PRO A 67 7.40 16.68 -1.56
N ILE A 68 6.37 15.84 -1.72
CA ILE A 68 6.30 14.83 -2.77
C ILE A 68 4.86 14.77 -3.29
N ASP A 69 4.69 14.87 -4.58
CA ASP A 69 3.38 14.83 -5.26
C ASP A 69 2.30 15.74 -4.62
N GLY A 70 2.71 16.89 -4.09
CA GLY A 70 1.83 17.84 -3.41
C GLY A 70 1.55 17.54 -1.94
N PHE A 71 2.06 16.43 -1.40
CA PHE A 71 1.96 16.12 0.02
C PHE A 71 3.12 16.71 0.80
N SER A 72 2.85 17.35 1.92
CA SER A 72 3.86 18.08 2.70
C SER A 72 3.93 17.71 4.18
N THR A 73 3.05 16.84 4.66
CA THR A 73 3.05 16.34 6.04
C THR A 73 2.93 14.83 6.10
N ARG A 74 3.30 14.23 7.24
CA ARG A 74 3.11 12.79 7.47
C ARG A 74 1.65 12.40 7.39
N ALA A 75 0.74 13.18 7.94
CA ALA A 75 -0.69 12.93 7.90
C ALA A 75 -1.23 12.87 6.47
N THR A 76 -0.84 13.82 5.61
CA THR A 76 -1.36 13.87 4.24
C THR A 76 -0.87 12.70 3.39
N ILE A 77 0.40 12.36 3.44
CA ILE A 77 0.93 11.24 2.65
C ILE A 77 0.41 9.89 3.15
N THR A 78 0.20 9.74 4.45
CA THR A 78 -0.35 8.52 5.05
C THR A 78 -1.83 8.34 4.66
N ALA A 79 -2.62 9.42 4.70
CA ALA A 79 -4.01 9.39 4.25
C ALA A 79 -4.12 9.04 2.77
N PHE A 80 -3.25 9.61 1.94
CA PHE A 80 -3.17 9.26 0.52
C PHE A 80 -2.81 7.78 0.31
N ALA A 81 -1.85 7.26 1.06
CA ALA A 81 -1.46 5.85 0.95
C ALA A 81 -2.63 4.90 1.26
N ALA A 82 -3.45 5.22 2.26
CA ALA A 82 -4.65 4.45 2.59
C ALA A 82 -5.70 4.54 1.46
N ALA A 83 -5.95 5.74 0.93
CA ALA A 83 -6.88 5.93 -0.19
C ALA A 83 -6.41 5.20 -1.46
N HIS A 84 -5.12 5.22 -1.75
CA HIS A 84 -4.50 4.51 -2.86
C HIS A 84 -4.71 2.99 -2.75
N GLY A 85 -4.60 2.42 -1.55
CA GLY A 85 -4.91 1.01 -1.31
C GLY A 85 -6.37 0.66 -1.62
N ASN A 86 -7.30 1.51 -1.20
CA ASN A 86 -8.72 1.34 -1.48
C ASN A 86 -9.06 1.45 -2.97
N ASP A 87 -8.42 2.34 -3.70
CA ASP A 87 -8.58 2.48 -5.15
C ASP A 87 -8.16 1.21 -5.88
N HIS A 88 -6.98 0.67 -5.59
CA HIS A 88 -6.51 -0.59 -6.17
C HIS A 88 -7.38 -1.79 -5.77
N TYR A 89 -7.88 -1.82 -4.54
CA TYR A 89 -8.86 -2.83 -4.14
C TYR A 89 -10.12 -2.78 -5.01
N GLY A 90 -10.67 -1.60 -5.24
CA GLY A 90 -11.83 -1.40 -6.11
C GLY A 90 -11.57 -1.87 -7.55
N GLN A 91 -10.40 -1.54 -8.10
CA GLN A 91 -9.99 -2.00 -9.43
C GLN A 91 -9.90 -3.53 -9.51
N MET A 92 -9.31 -4.18 -8.52
CA MET A 92 -9.22 -5.65 -8.48
C MET A 92 -10.59 -6.31 -8.36
N VAL A 93 -11.50 -5.75 -7.57
CA VAL A 93 -12.90 -6.21 -7.48
C VAL A 93 -13.58 -6.12 -8.84
N GLU A 94 -13.40 -5.02 -9.56
CA GLU A 94 -13.96 -4.84 -10.89
C GLU A 94 -13.42 -5.87 -11.89
N TYR A 95 -12.10 -6.09 -11.90
CA TYR A 95 -11.50 -7.12 -12.76
C TYR A 95 -12.03 -8.53 -12.49
N LEU A 96 -12.24 -8.89 -11.23
CA LEU A 96 -12.86 -10.17 -10.87
C LEU A 96 -14.27 -10.28 -11.47
N ARG A 97 -15.09 -9.26 -11.27
CA ARG A 97 -16.47 -9.22 -11.78
C ARG A 97 -16.54 -9.29 -13.31
N MET A 98 -15.66 -8.57 -13.99
CA MET A 98 -15.56 -8.61 -15.46
C MET A 98 -15.20 -10.01 -15.98
N ASN A 99 -14.54 -10.83 -15.17
CA ASN A 99 -14.21 -12.22 -15.49
C ASN A 99 -15.20 -13.24 -14.91
N GLY A 100 -16.38 -12.79 -14.44
CA GLY A 100 -17.41 -13.66 -13.89
C GLY A 100 -17.09 -14.25 -12.53
N ILE A 101 -16.05 -13.71 -11.83
CA ILE A 101 -15.62 -14.17 -10.52
C ILE A 101 -16.27 -13.30 -9.46
N VAL A 102 -16.97 -13.93 -8.52
CA VAL A 102 -17.54 -13.21 -7.37
C VAL A 102 -16.42 -12.85 -6.39
N PRO A 103 -16.23 -11.55 -6.08
CA PRO A 103 -15.21 -11.15 -5.11
C PRO A 103 -15.48 -11.75 -3.73
N PRO A 104 -14.44 -12.09 -2.95
CA PRO A 104 -14.62 -12.74 -1.63
C PRO A 104 -15.56 -11.99 -0.68
N ALA A 105 -15.51 -10.66 -0.67
CA ALA A 105 -16.38 -9.83 0.16
C ALA A 105 -17.87 -9.91 -0.24
N SER A 106 -18.17 -10.31 -1.47
CA SER A 106 -19.54 -10.47 -2.00
C SER A 106 -19.99 -11.93 -2.07
N ALA A 107 -19.08 -12.86 -1.78
CA ALA A 107 -19.42 -14.29 -1.75
C ALA A 107 -20.37 -14.57 -0.58
N LYS A 108 -21.42 -15.35 -0.85
CA LYS A 108 -22.31 -15.84 0.23
C LYS A 108 -21.49 -16.72 1.17
N LYS A 109 -21.54 -16.38 2.42
CA LYS A 109 -20.96 -17.22 3.48
C LYS A 109 -21.80 -18.45 3.70
#